data_e0bb01af1b504bcf2b13a14fba118760
#
_entry.id   e0bb01af1b504bcf2b13a14fba118760
#
_cell.length_a   1.000
_cell.length_b   1.000
_cell.length_c   1.000
_cell.angle_alpha   90.00
_cell.angle_beta   90.00
_cell.angle_gamma   90.00
#
_symmetry.space_group_name_H-M   'P 1'
#
loop_
_entity.id
_entity.type
_entity.pdbx_description
1 polymer ?
#
loop_
_entity_poly.entity_id
_entity_poly.type
_entity_poly.pdbx_seq_one_letter_code
_entity_poly.pdbx_strand_id
1 'polypeptide(L)'
;MNPVLFSLPALVAAPVPPAPEIAVAAVLDDWHRAAAQADEARYFGHLAPEAVFLGTDGTERWDKAAFQAYAHPHFAKGRAWSFKAVKRHIAFAAGGTVAWFDEDLDTPNMGPCRGSGVLELRQGTWKILQYNLSVPIPNALMGEIKTRIAQHKP
;
A
#
# COMPACT_ATOMS: atom_id res chain seq x y z
N MET A 1 -60.82 29.38 8.21
CA MET A 1 -59.38 29.49 8.51
C MET A 1 -58.77 28.11 8.43
N ASN A 2 -58.03 27.81 7.35
CA ASN A 2 -57.35 26.52 7.22
C ASN A 2 -55.93 26.64 7.77
N PRO A 3 -55.48 25.73 8.62
CA PRO A 3 -54.09 25.73 9.09
C PRO A 3 -53.13 25.29 7.96
N VAL A 4 -52.15 26.15 7.67
CA VAL A 4 -51.03 25.80 6.75
C VAL A 4 -50.04 24.97 7.53
N LEU A 5 -49.96 23.69 7.19
CA LEU A 5 -48.94 22.77 7.73
C LEU A 5 -47.59 23.07 7.03
N PHE A 6 -46.66 23.67 7.77
CA PHE A 6 -45.26 23.75 7.35
C PHE A 6 -44.59 22.39 7.56
N SER A 7 -44.30 21.68 6.45
CA SER A 7 -43.46 20.49 6.48
C SER A 7 -42.00 20.93 6.56
N LEU A 8 -41.33 20.63 7.67
CA LEU A 8 -39.89 20.83 7.80
C LEU A 8 -39.16 19.76 6.95
N PRO A 9 -38.16 20.15 6.14
CA PRO A 9 -37.37 19.17 5.42
C PRO A 9 -36.58 18.29 6.41
N ALA A 10 -36.63 16.99 6.19
CA ALA A 10 -35.84 16.05 6.96
C ALA A 10 -34.36 16.31 6.73
N LEU A 11 -33.62 16.62 7.78
CA LEU A 11 -32.16 16.78 7.74
C LEU A 11 -31.57 15.40 7.51
N VAL A 12 -31.15 15.10 6.27
CA VAL A 12 -30.38 13.90 5.94
C VAL A 12 -28.99 14.09 6.55
N ALA A 13 -28.67 13.32 7.58
CA ALA A 13 -27.34 13.34 8.18
C ALA A 13 -26.29 12.93 7.12
N ALA A 14 -25.24 13.72 6.98
CA ALA A 14 -24.10 13.35 6.14
C ALA A 14 -23.46 12.04 6.65
N PRO A 15 -23.01 11.15 5.75
CA PRO A 15 -22.37 9.91 6.16
C PRO A 15 -21.14 10.21 7.02
N VAL A 16 -21.03 9.53 8.16
CA VAL A 16 -19.85 9.63 9.03
C VAL A 16 -18.66 9.07 8.26
N PRO A 17 -17.56 9.82 8.13
CA PRO A 17 -16.36 9.32 7.45
C PRO A 17 -15.84 8.07 8.19
N PRO A 18 -15.31 7.07 7.45
CA PRO A 18 -14.74 5.87 8.05
C PRO A 18 -13.60 6.24 8.99
N ALA A 19 -13.39 5.42 10.03
CA ALA A 19 -12.25 5.59 10.92
C ALA A 19 -10.95 5.65 10.09
N PRO A 20 -9.97 6.51 10.45
CA PRO A 20 -8.76 6.70 9.64
C PRO A 20 -8.01 5.41 9.31
N GLU A 21 -7.99 4.45 10.24
CA GLU A 21 -7.40 3.13 10.04
C GLU A 21 -8.08 2.35 8.91
N ILE A 22 -9.42 2.37 8.85
CA ILE A 22 -10.20 1.73 7.78
C ILE A 22 -9.90 2.39 6.43
N ALA A 23 -9.75 3.70 6.40
CA ALA A 23 -9.44 4.43 5.18
C ALA A 23 -8.03 4.09 4.64
N VAL A 24 -7.03 4.01 5.52
CA VAL A 24 -5.67 3.59 5.15
C VAL A 24 -5.65 2.13 4.69
N ALA A 25 -6.32 1.23 5.41
CA ALA A 25 -6.42 -0.18 5.03
C ALA A 25 -7.07 -0.35 3.65
N ALA A 26 -8.15 0.40 3.36
CA ALA A 26 -8.82 0.35 2.07
C ALA A 26 -7.92 0.79 0.90
N VAL A 27 -7.07 1.81 1.10
CA VAL A 27 -6.08 2.24 0.10
C VAL A 27 -5.07 1.14 -0.19
N LEU A 28 -4.52 0.51 0.85
CA LEU A 28 -3.54 -0.58 0.71
C LEU A 28 -4.16 -1.82 0.03
N ASP A 29 -5.36 -2.19 0.40
CA ASP A 29 -6.08 -3.32 -0.22
C ASP A 29 -6.39 -3.05 -1.70
N ASP A 30 -6.77 -1.82 -2.01
CA ASP A 30 -7.05 -1.40 -3.38
C ASP A 30 -5.78 -1.35 -4.22
N TRP A 31 -4.68 -0.91 -3.64
CA TRP A 31 -3.36 -0.88 -4.27
C TRP A 31 -2.87 -2.28 -4.65
N HIS A 32 -2.94 -3.26 -3.72
CA HIS A 32 -2.62 -4.66 -4.01
C HIS A 32 -3.55 -5.26 -5.07
N ARG A 33 -4.83 -4.93 -5.02
CA ARG A 33 -5.83 -5.39 -6.01
C ARG A 33 -5.55 -4.82 -7.40
N ALA A 34 -5.16 -3.56 -7.50
CA ALA A 34 -4.80 -2.93 -8.77
C ALA A 34 -3.62 -3.66 -9.45
N ALA A 35 -2.60 -4.07 -8.68
CA ALA A 35 -1.51 -4.89 -9.22
C ALA A 35 -1.99 -6.26 -9.72
N ALA A 36 -2.80 -6.96 -8.92
CA ALA A 36 -3.32 -8.27 -9.29
C ALA A 36 -4.23 -8.23 -10.54
N GLN A 37 -4.89 -7.09 -10.79
CA GLN A 37 -5.75 -6.84 -11.95
C GLN A 37 -5.02 -6.18 -13.14
N ALA A 38 -3.72 -5.92 -13.00
CA ALA A 38 -2.91 -5.20 -13.98
C ALA A 38 -3.45 -3.79 -14.33
N ASP A 39 -4.09 -3.13 -13.37
CA ASP A 39 -4.54 -1.74 -13.50
C ASP A 39 -3.40 -0.80 -13.09
N GLU A 40 -2.51 -0.52 -14.03
CA GLU A 40 -1.32 0.29 -13.81
C GLU A 40 -1.66 1.71 -13.35
N ALA A 41 -2.63 2.34 -14.00
CA ALA A 41 -3.02 3.72 -13.69
C ALA A 41 -3.53 3.84 -12.24
N ARG A 42 -4.38 2.91 -11.81
CA ARG A 42 -4.90 2.85 -10.46
C ARG A 42 -3.81 2.52 -9.44
N TYR A 43 -2.93 1.57 -9.76
CA TYR A 43 -1.79 1.21 -8.90
C TYR A 43 -0.91 2.42 -8.61
N PHE A 44 -0.41 3.08 -9.65
CA PHE A 44 0.44 4.27 -9.51
C PHE A 44 -0.33 5.52 -9.04
N GLY A 45 -1.64 5.55 -9.20
CA GLY A 45 -2.53 6.57 -8.64
C GLY A 45 -2.54 6.62 -7.12
N HIS A 46 -2.29 5.50 -6.44
CA HIS A 46 -2.18 5.44 -4.98
C HIS A 46 -0.85 6.01 -4.45
N LEU A 47 0.20 6.07 -5.27
CA LEU A 47 1.49 6.58 -4.86
C LEU A 47 1.52 8.12 -4.98
N ALA A 48 2.12 8.78 -3.99
CA ALA A 48 2.47 10.20 -4.08
C ALA A 48 3.47 10.44 -5.22
N PRO A 49 3.56 11.67 -5.77
CA PRO A 49 4.53 11.98 -6.83
C PRO A 49 5.98 11.69 -6.45
N GLU A 50 6.34 11.94 -5.18
CA GLU A 50 7.67 11.71 -4.62
C GLU A 50 7.83 10.34 -3.93
N ALA A 51 6.89 9.43 -4.13
CA ALA A 51 6.93 8.12 -3.48
C ALA A 51 8.20 7.34 -3.80
N VAL A 52 8.67 6.59 -2.81
CA VAL A 52 9.82 5.68 -2.91
C VAL A 52 9.35 4.25 -2.72
N PHE A 53 9.75 3.37 -3.63
CA PHE A 53 9.57 1.93 -3.50
C PHE A 53 10.91 1.26 -3.24
N LEU A 54 10.97 0.42 -2.21
CA LEU A 54 12.10 -0.44 -1.89
C LEU A 54 11.69 -1.88 -2.15
N GLY A 55 12.36 -2.51 -3.10
CA GLY A 55 12.13 -3.91 -3.43
C GLY A 55 12.91 -4.87 -2.52
N THR A 56 12.92 -6.14 -2.87
CA THR A 56 13.56 -7.18 -2.07
C THR A 56 15.07 -7.28 -2.29
N ASP A 57 15.60 -6.73 -3.37
CA ASP A 57 17.03 -6.63 -3.63
C ASP A 57 17.60 -5.31 -3.10
N GLY A 58 18.83 -5.34 -2.57
CA GLY A 58 19.47 -4.16 -1.99
C GLY A 58 19.72 -3.01 -3.00
N THR A 59 19.65 -3.27 -4.29
CA THR A 59 19.78 -2.27 -5.36
C THR A 59 18.44 -1.67 -5.77
N GLU A 60 17.34 -2.25 -5.33
CA GLU A 60 15.97 -1.89 -5.72
C GLU A 60 15.44 -0.73 -4.87
N ARG A 61 15.93 0.46 -5.13
CA ARG A 61 15.39 1.70 -4.57
C ARG A 61 14.98 2.63 -5.72
N TRP A 62 13.69 2.73 -5.96
CA TRP A 62 13.13 3.51 -7.05
C TRP A 62 12.31 4.72 -6.55
N ASP A 63 12.43 5.85 -7.22
CA ASP A 63 11.37 6.84 -7.23
C ASP A 63 10.16 6.34 -8.03
N LYS A 64 9.06 7.07 -7.99
CA LYS A 64 7.83 6.67 -8.66
C LYS A 64 8.00 6.45 -10.16
N ALA A 65 8.75 7.31 -10.85
CA ALA A 65 8.91 7.25 -12.30
C ALA A 65 9.76 6.04 -12.71
N ALA A 66 10.88 5.79 -12.00
CA ALA A 66 11.72 4.63 -12.24
C ALA A 66 10.98 3.33 -11.90
N PHE A 67 10.21 3.31 -10.82
CA PHE A 67 9.39 2.14 -10.47
C PHE A 67 8.29 1.89 -11.52
N GLN A 68 7.65 2.91 -12.04
CA GLN A 68 6.67 2.76 -13.11
C GLN A 68 7.30 2.21 -14.38
N ALA A 69 8.46 2.70 -14.77
CA ALA A 69 9.18 2.18 -15.94
C ALA A 69 9.56 0.70 -15.77
N TYR A 70 10.02 0.30 -14.60
CA TYR A 70 10.31 -1.11 -14.25
C TYR A 70 9.04 -1.98 -14.29
N ALA A 71 7.95 -1.49 -13.72
CA ALA A 71 6.69 -2.23 -13.56
C ALA A 71 5.89 -2.36 -14.86
N HIS A 72 5.96 -1.38 -15.75
CA HIS A 72 5.15 -1.30 -16.97
C HIS A 72 5.13 -2.59 -17.80
N PRO A 73 6.24 -3.28 -18.10
CA PRO A 73 6.22 -4.53 -18.85
C PRO A 73 5.45 -5.67 -18.14
N HIS A 74 5.37 -5.65 -16.81
CA HIS A 74 4.61 -6.63 -16.04
C HIS A 74 3.11 -6.35 -16.14
N PHE A 75 2.70 -5.09 -15.99
CA PHE A 75 1.31 -4.67 -16.16
C PHE A 75 0.81 -4.92 -17.59
N ALA A 76 1.63 -4.64 -18.60
CA ALA A 76 1.30 -4.86 -20.01
C ALA A 76 1.01 -6.33 -20.37
N LYS A 77 1.50 -7.29 -19.58
CA LYS A 77 1.20 -8.72 -19.71
C LYS A 77 -0.16 -9.13 -19.15
N GLY A 78 -0.96 -8.18 -18.64
CA GLY A 78 -2.28 -8.45 -18.08
C GLY A 78 -2.28 -8.98 -16.64
N ARG A 79 -1.12 -9.13 -16.00
CA ARG A 79 -0.95 -9.51 -14.59
C ARG A 79 0.43 -9.09 -14.11
N ALA A 80 0.50 -8.21 -13.12
CA ALA A 80 1.76 -7.80 -12.54
C ALA A 80 2.19 -8.76 -11.41
N TRP A 81 1.74 -8.52 -10.20
CA TRP A 81 2.00 -9.38 -9.03
C TRP A 81 0.75 -9.45 -8.16
N SER A 82 0.71 -10.45 -7.29
CA SER A 82 -0.40 -10.67 -6.39
C SER A 82 0.11 -10.83 -4.96
N PHE A 83 -0.26 -9.89 -4.11
CA PHE A 83 -0.04 -9.95 -2.68
C PHE A 83 -1.38 -9.90 -1.95
N LYS A 84 -1.51 -10.70 -0.92
CA LYS A 84 -2.66 -10.71 -0.03
C LYS A 84 -2.18 -10.40 1.38
N ALA A 85 -2.65 -9.30 1.96
CA ALA A 85 -2.41 -9.00 3.36
C ALA A 85 -3.10 -10.04 4.24
N VAL A 86 -2.33 -10.73 5.08
CA VAL A 86 -2.82 -11.72 6.05
C VAL A 86 -3.04 -11.05 7.39
N LYS A 87 -2.14 -10.14 7.76
CA LYS A 87 -2.20 -9.35 8.97
C LYS A 87 -1.64 -7.96 8.69
N ARG A 88 -2.24 -6.93 9.26
CA ARG A 88 -1.78 -5.55 9.10
C ARG A 88 -1.89 -4.80 10.41
N HIS A 89 -0.91 -3.97 10.69
CA HIS A 89 -0.92 -3.01 11.78
C HIS A 89 -0.76 -1.62 11.19
N ILE A 90 -1.56 -0.68 11.66
CA ILE A 90 -1.54 0.71 11.22
C ILE A 90 -1.43 1.59 12.46
N ALA A 91 -0.56 2.58 12.43
CA ALA A 91 -0.42 3.58 13.47
C ALA A 91 -0.33 4.98 12.85
N PHE A 92 -0.61 6.00 13.65
CA PHE A 92 -0.71 7.38 13.20
C PHE A 92 0.22 8.30 13.98
N ALA A 93 0.80 9.28 13.29
CA ALA A 93 1.48 10.38 13.93
C ALA A 93 0.47 11.31 14.63
N ALA A 94 0.97 12.12 15.55
CA ALA A 94 0.17 13.18 16.16
C ALA A 94 -0.43 14.08 15.07
N GLY A 95 -1.73 14.34 15.15
CA GLY A 95 -2.45 15.08 14.11
C GLY A 95 -3.15 14.23 13.05
N GLY A 96 -2.87 12.90 12.99
CA GLY A 96 -3.66 11.94 12.20
C GLY A 96 -3.54 12.07 10.68
N THR A 97 -2.57 12.83 10.16
CA THR A 97 -2.36 13.05 8.72
C THR A 97 -1.24 12.20 8.13
N VAL A 98 -0.45 11.53 8.97
CA VAL A 98 0.59 10.58 8.57
C VAL A 98 0.33 9.27 9.26
N ALA A 99 0.34 8.19 8.50
CA ALA A 99 0.22 6.82 8.98
C ALA A 99 1.45 6.02 8.55
N TRP A 100 1.88 5.09 9.40
CA TRP A 100 2.79 4.02 9.00
C TRP A 100 2.14 2.67 9.25
N PHE A 101 2.59 1.69 8.53
CA PHE A 101 2.04 0.35 8.63
C PHE A 101 3.11 -0.71 8.43
N ASP A 102 2.82 -1.90 8.90
CA ASP A 102 3.43 -3.15 8.49
C ASP A 102 2.36 -4.19 8.19
N GLU A 103 2.65 -5.08 7.26
CA GLU A 103 1.74 -6.15 6.88
C GLU A 103 2.49 -7.44 6.56
N ASP A 104 1.96 -8.55 7.07
CA ASP A 104 2.37 -9.88 6.63
C ASP A 104 1.62 -10.20 5.34
N LEU A 105 2.37 -10.61 4.32
CA LEU A 105 1.86 -10.84 2.97
C LEU A 105 2.01 -12.29 2.58
N ASP A 106 0.97 -12.81 1.93
CA ASP A 106 1.00 -14.08 1.20
C ASP A 106 1.11 -13.80 -0.30
N THR A 107 1.99 -14.53 -0.98
CA THR A 107 2.20 -14.43 -2.42
C THR A 107 2.63 -15.77 -3.00
N PRO A 108 2.12 -16.17 -4.18
CA PRO A 108 2.44 -17.47 -4.76
C PRO A 108 3.92 -17.62 -5.18
N ASN A 109 4.66 -16.52 -5.36
CA ASN A 109 5.99 -16.57 -5.98
C ASN A 109 7.18 -16.50 -5.01
N MET A 110 6.99 -15.94 -3.80
CA MET A 110 8.10 -15.68 -2.87
C MET A 110 7.86 -16.25 -1.46
N GLY A 111 6.69 -16.89 -1.23
CA GLY A 111 6.30 -17.33 0.10
C GLY A 111 5.96 -16.14 1.02
N PRO A 112 6.13 -16.30 2.35
CA PRO A 112 5.81 -15.24 3.30
C PRO A 112 6.69 -14.02 3.09
N CYS A 113 6.06 -12.87 2.84
CA CYS A 113 6.71 -11.57 2.68
C CYS A 113 6.22 -10.60 3.76
N ARG A 114 6.89 -9.47 3.87
CA ARG A 114 6.47 -8.34 4.69
C ARG A 114 6.48 -7.07 3.86
N GLY A 115 5.34 -6.38 3.87
CA GLY A 115 5.23 -5.00 3.41
C GLY A 115 5.31 -4.05 4.61
N SER A 116 5.89 -2.88 4.41
CA SER A 116 5.81 -1.79 5.37
C SER A 116 5.94 -0.45 4.65
N GLY A 117 5.43 0.61 5.25
CA GLY A 117 5.48 1.89 4.57
C GLY A 117 4.84 3.03 5.34
N VAL A 118 4.76 4.15 4.65
CA VAL A 118 4.20 5.41 5.15
C VAL A 118 3.18 5.95 4.17
N LEU A 119 2.06 6.43 4.69
CA LEU A 119 1.05 7.18 3.95
C LEU A 119 0.86 8.56 4.54
N GLU A 120 0.42 9.48 3.71
CA GLU A 120 0.04 10.83 4.10
C GLU A 120 -1.36 11.17 3.55
N LEU A 121 -2.14 11.85 4.37
CA LEU A 121 -3.45 12.37 3.98
C LEU A 121 -3.27 13.70 3.24
N ARG A 122 -3.54 13.72 1.94
CA ARG A 122 -3.42 14.89 1.06
C ARG A 122 -4.77 15.22 0.44
N GLN A 123 -5.29 16.38 0.73
CA GLN A 123 -6.58 16.84 0.17
C GLN A 123 -7.69 15.80 0.32
N GLY A 124 -7.78 15.18 1.50
CA GLY A 124 -8.79 14.16 1.82
C GLY A 124 -8.51 12.75 1.26
N THR A 125 -7.37 12.52 0.61
CA THR A 125 -6.98 11.21 0.03
C THR A 125 -5.67 10.72 0.63
N TRP A 126 -5.63 9.49 1.11
CA TRP A 126 -4.39 8.86 1.56
C TRP A 126 -3.51 8.47 0.36
N LYS A 127 -2.23 8.86 0.39
CA LYS A 127 -1.22 8.54 -0.62
C LYS A 127 -0.05 7.83 0.01
N ILE A 128 0.44 6.79 -0.65
CA ILE A 128 1.63 6.06 -0.23
C ILE A 128 2.87 6.91 -0.56
N LEU A 129 3.65 7.26 0.47
CA LEU A 129 4.91 7.98 0.34
C LEU A 129 6.10 7.03 0.22
N GLN A 130 6.04 5.93 0.91
CA GLN A 130 7.10 4.93 0.91
C GLN A 130 6.50 3.55 1.10
N TYR A 131 7.00 2.59 0.35
CA TYR A 131 6.74 1.18 0.55
C TYR A 131 8.04 0.39 0.53
N ASN A 132 8.16 -0.57 1.43
CA ASN A 132 9.27 -1.52 1.48
C ASN A 132 8.71 -2.94 1.46
N LEU A 133 9.11 -3.72 0.45
CA LEU A 133 8.85 -5.15 0.36
C LEU A 133 10.07 -5.92 0.86
N SER A 134 9.88 -6.87 1.73
CA SER A 134 10.96 -7.72 2.23
C SER A 134 10.54 -9.18 2.36
N VAL A 135 11.52 -10.07 2.27
CA VAL A 135 11.38 -11.49 2.61
C VAL A 135 12.02 -11.71 3.98
N PRO A 136 11.25 -11.92 5.05
CA PRO A 136 11.78 -12.15 6.39
C PRO A 136 12.59 -13.45 6.44
N ILE A 137 13.84 -13.35 6.84
CA ILE A 137 14.72 -14.51 6.99
C ILE A 137 14.69 -14.99 8.44
N PRO A 138 14.37 -16.28 8.71
CA PRO A 138 14.47 -16.84 10.04
C PRO A 138 15.89 -16.69 10.62
N ASN A 139 16.00 -16.25 11.86
CA ASN A 139 17.31 -16.03 12.51
C ASN A 139 18.23 -17.26 12.46
N ALA A 140 17.65 -18.46 12.51
CA ALA A 140 18.41 -19.72 12.40
C ALA A 140 19.15 -19.89 11.06
N LEU A 141 18.65 -19.26 9.99
CA LEU A 141 19.24 -19.34 8.64
C LEU A 141 20.18 -18.17 8.32
N MET A 142 20.28 -17.18 9.21
CA MET A 142 21.01 -15.94 8.94
C MET A 142 22.50 -16.19 8.61
N GLY A 143 23.14 -17.16 9.27
CA GLY A 143 24.55 -17.52 9.01
C GLY A 143 24.75 -18.06 7.61
N GLU A 144 23.88 -18.94 7.15
CA GLU A 144 23.93 -19.50 5.77
C GLU A 144 23.68 -18.41 4.73
N ILE A 145 22.62 -17.62 4.92
CA ILE A 145 22.26 -16.53 4.00
C ILE A 145 23.39 -15.52 3.88
N LYS A 146 23.98 -15.09 5.00
CA LYS A 146 25.16 -14.19 5.01
C LYS A 146 26.29 -14.76 4.14
N THR A 147 26.58 -16.04 4.27
CA THR A 147 27.63 -16.71 3.49
C THR A 147 27.30 -16.71 1.99
N ARG A 148 26.06 -17.02 1.63
CA ARG A 148 25.60 -17.02 0.24
C ARG A 148 25.66 -15.62 -0.39
N ILE A 149 25.21 -14.59 0.35
CA ILE A 149 25.31 -13.20 -0.10
C ILE A 149 26.76 -12.81 -0.36
N ALA A 150 27.70 -13.15 0.54
CA ALA A 150 29.11 -12.84 0.36
C ALA A 150 29.77 -13.56 -0.84
N GLN A 151 29.22 -14.70 -1.23
CA GLN A 151 29.69 -15.48 -2.39
C GLN A 151 29.01 -15.08 -3.71
N HIS A 152 27.88 -14.38 -3.61
CA HIS A 152 27.17 -13.90 -4.79
C HIS A 152 27.95 -12.75 -5.43
N LYS A 153 28.40 -12.98 -6.66
CA LYS A 153 28.98 -11.92 -7.50
C LYS A 153 27.89 -11.40 -8.42
N PRO A 154 27.60 -10.09 -8.44
CA PRO A 154 26.63 -9.49 -9.35
C PRO A 154 27.06 -9.64 -10.82
#